data_af08b75b3f4421e5e05b0adfb2c5ec2c
#
_entry.id   af08b75b3f4421e5e05b0adfb2c5ec2c
#
_cell.length_a   1.000
_cell.length_b   1.000
_cell.length_c   1.000
_cell.angle_alpha   90.00
_cell.angle_beta   90.00
_cell.angle_gamma   90.00
#
_symmetry.space_group_name_H-M   'P 1'
#
loop_
_entity.id
_entity.type
_entity.pdbx_description
1 polymer ?
#
loop_
_entity_poly.entity_id
_entity_poly.type
_entity_poly.pdbx_seq_one_letter_code
_entity_poly.pdbx_strand_id
1 'polypeptide(L)'
;IPVKVDDNLIQEIGQRLYEKLKSVVMPEWTRAFEDITLEDCVEYIYEVTLSRTYDGFIREKSVVHDNLAKEFPEVVFEESDSDLDHAGDVDYIGQGGYRQFGLQIKPITAHFTIGGMKMSDRMKNSFESFTAEFGGKVFIVFSEREEIKNKEVVDEIRKEIERLKTM
;
A
#
# COMPACT_ATOMS: atom_id res chain seq x y z
N ILE A 1 -6.05 39.79 18.31
CA ILE A 1 -7.39 40.42 18.51
C ILE A 1 -8.40 39.39 18.07
N PRO A 2 -9.26 38.86 18.95
CA PRO A 2 -10.31 37.93 18.54
C PRO A 2 -11.30 38.70 17.65
N VAL A 3 -11.43 38.28 16.41
CA VAL A 3 -12.44 38.77 15.48
C VAL A 3 -13.78 38.35 16.05
N LYS A 4 -14.61 39.34 16.47
CA LYS A 4 -15.99 39.10 16.90
C LYS A 4 -16.77 38.73 15.62
N VAL A 5 -17.10 37.48 15.45
CA VAL A 5 -17.93 37.02 14.34
C VAL A 5 -19.37 37.43 14.62
N ASP A 6 -19.99 38.11 13.67
CA ASP A 6 -21.40 38.53 13.76
C ASP A 6 -22.30 37.34 13.47
N ASP A 7 -23.09 36.89 14.43
CA ASP A 7 -24.02 35.77 14.32
C ASP A 7 -25.01 35.93 13.15
N ASN A 8 -25.43 37.15 12.86
CA ASN A 8 -26.32 37.42 11.73
C ASN A 8 -25.62 37.15 10.38
N LEU A 9 -24.35 37.51 10.28
CA LEU A 9 -23.58 37.28 9.10
C LEU A 9 -23.37 35.77 8.87
N ILE A 10 -23.14 35.01 9.95
CA ILE A 10 -23.04 33.53 9.86
C ILE A 10 -24.34 32.92 9.38
N GLN A 11 -25.46 33.36 9.93
CA GLN A 11 -26.78 32.88 9.51
C GLN A 11 -27.05 33.20 8.03
N GLU A 12 -26.74 34.42 7.59
CA GLU A 12 -26.91 34.81 6.19
C GLU A 12 -26.06 33.94 5.25
N ILE A 13 -24.78 33.73 5.61
CA ILE A 13 -23.86 32.84 4.81
C ILE A 13 -24.38 31.41 4.83
N GLY A 14 -24.82 30.91 5.97
CA GLY A 14 -25.42 29.57 6.10
C GLY A 14 -26.64 29.39 5.24
N GLN A 15 -27.53 30.37 5.22
CA GLN A 15 -28.74 30.38 4.38
C GLN A 15 -28.36 30.35 2.88
N ARG A 16 -27.43 31.18 2.43
CA ARG A 16 -26.95 31.20 1.04
C ARG A 16 -26.31 29.88 0.66
N LEU A 17 -25.52 29.25 1.53
CA LEU A 17 -24.94 27.94 1.31
C LEU A 17 -26.03 26.86 1.17
N TYR A 18 -27.01 26.86 2.07
CA TYR A 18 -28.13 25.92 2.03
C TYR A 18 -28.93 26.05 0.72
N GLU A 19 -29.26 27.27 0.31
CA GLU A 19 -29.97 27.52 -0.94
C GLU A 19 -29.16 27.03 -2.16
N LYS A 20 -27.85 27.30 -2.19
CA LYS A 20 -26.98 26.82 -3.26
C LYS A 20 -26.89 25.28 -3.30
N LEU A 21 -26.77 24.64 -2.14
CA LEU A 21 -26.77 23.19 -2.06
C LEU A 21 -28.10 22.59 -2.60
N LYS A 22 -29.22 23.17 -2.20
CA LYS A 22 -30.56 22.68 -2.61
C LYS A 22 -30.90 22.97 -4.06
N SER A 23 -30.55 24.15 -4.57
CA SER A 23 -30.98 24.59 -5.91
C SER A 23 -30.00 24.23 -7.04
N VAL A 24 -28.73 24.00 -6.72
CA VAL A 24 -27.67 23.74 -7.72
C VAL A 24 -27.05 22.36 -7.50
N VAL A 25 -26.41 22.17 -6.34
CA VAL A 25 -25.57 20.98 -6.15
C VAL A 25 -26.38 19.69 -6.11
N MET A 26 -27.48 19.64 -5.34
CA MET A 26 -28.30 18.42 -5.25
C MET A 26 -28.92 18.01 -6.60
N PRO A 27 -29.51 18.92 -7.39
CA PRO A 27 -30.03 18.54 -8.69
C PRO A 27 -28.98 18.05 -9.68
N GLU A 28 -27.78 18.63 -9.66
CA GLU A 28 -26.67 18.17 -10.49
C GLU A 28 -26.21 16.76 -10.09
N TRP A 29 -26.06 16.51 -8.78
CA TRP A 29 -25.68 15.19 -8.28
C TRP A 29 -26.77 14.14 -8.56
N THR A 30 -28.06 14.50 -8.33
CA THR A 30 -29.16 13.59 -8.64
C THR A 30 -29.12 13.17 -10.09
N ARG A 31 -28.92 14.12 -11.01
CA ARG A 31 -28.81 13.84 -12.43
C ARG A 31 -27.62 12.94 -12.78
N ALA A 32 -26.45 13.22 -12.16
CA ALA A 32 -25.26 12.41 -12.35
C ALA A 32 -25.47 10.95 -11.87
N PHE A 33 -26.24 10.75 -10.78
CA PHE A 33 -26.55 9.40 -10.29
C PHE A 33 -27.62 8.68 -11.13
N GLU A 34 -28.58 9.42 -11.69
CA GLU A 34 -29.63 8.86 -12.58
C GLU A 34 -29.02 8.28 -13.88
N ASP A 35 -27.90 8.83 -14.33
CA ASP A 35 -27.20 8.38 -15.54
C ASP A 35 -26.31 7.13 -15.29
N ILE A 36 -26.02 6.75 -14.02
CA ILE A 36 -25.23 5.57 -13.71
C ILE A 36 -26.02 4.29 -13.95
N THR A 37 -25.50 3.44 -14.81
CA THR A 37 -26.10 2.15 -15.14
C THR A 37 -25.50 1.02 -14.30
N LEU A 38 -26.17 -0.13 -14.29
CA LEU A 38 -25.58 -1.35 -13.71
C LEU A 38 -24.30 -1.74 -14.45
N GLU A 39 -24.24 -1.51 -15.75
CA GLU A 39 -23.09 -1.79 -16.60
C GLU A 39 -21.87 -0.97 -16.18
N ASP A 40 -22.04 0.34 -15.92
CA ASP A 40 -20.99 1.21 -15.41
C ASP A 40 -20.44 0.72 -14.05
N CYS A 41 -21.33 0.28 -13.17
CA CYS A 41 -20.94 -0.28 -11.87
C CYS A 41 -20.16 -1.60 -12.01
N VAL A 42 -20.60 -2.47 -12.91
CA VAL A 42 -19.91 -3.74 -13.19
C VAL A 42 -18.55 -3.50 -13.81
N GLU A 43 -18.44 -2.59 -14.78
CA GLU A 43 -17.17 -2.22 -15.41
C GLU A 43 -16.20 -1.61 -14.39
N TYR A 44 -16.68 -0.71 -13.53
CA TYR A 44 -15.87 -0.13 -12.45
C TYR A 44 -15.34 -1.19 -11.48
N ILE A 45 -16.19 -2.12 -11.02
CA ILE A 45 -15.78 -3.22 -10.13
C ILE A 45 -14.77 -4.13 -10.84
N TYR A 46 -14.99 -4.42 -12.12
CA TYR A 46 -14.06 -5.21 -12.94
C TYR A 46 -12.68 -4.52 -13.01
N GLU A 47 -12.65 -3.23 -13.34
CA GLU A 47 -11.41 -2.46 -13.40
C GLU A 47 -10.69 -2.41 -12.05
N VAL A 48 -11.41 -2.09 -10.97
CA VAL A 48 -10.81 -1.97 -9.63
C VAL A 48 -10.33 -3.33 -9.11
N THR A 49 -11.10 -4.38 -9.34
CA THR A 49 -10.78 -5.71 -8.77
C THR A 49 -9.73 -6.46 -9.61
N LEU A 50 -9.87 -6.46 -10.92
CA LEU A 50 -8.98 -7.23 -11.79
C LEU A 50 -7.75 -6.42 -12.22
N SER A 51 -7.95 -5.24 -12.81
CA SER A 51 -6.82 -4.49 -13.35
C SER A 51 -5.86 -4.03 -12.24
N ARG A 52 -6.39 -3.42 -11.17
CA ARG A 52 -5.55 -2.90 -10.09
C ARG A 52 -4.91 -4.01 -9.26
N THR A 53 -5.63 -5.10 -9.00
CA THR A 53 -5.09 -6.24 -8.24
C THR A 53 -4.07 -6.99 -9.09
N TYR A 54 -4.37 -7.22 -10.38
CA TYR A 54 -3.46 -7.86 -11.31
C TYR A 54 -2.19 -7.04 -11.54
N ASP A 55 -2.32 -5.73 -11.75
CA ASP A 55 -1.18 -4.81 -11.88
C ASP A 55 -0.33 -4.76 -10.61
N GLY A 56 -0.97 -4.84 -9.44
CA GLY A 56 -0.31 -4.97 -8.14
C GLY A 56 0.53 -6.23 -8.08
N PHE A 57 -0.07 -7.37 -8.36
CA PHE A 57 0.57 -8.68 -8.36
C PHE A 57 1.75 -8.76 -9.36
N ILE A 58 1.56 -8.30 -10.60
CA ILE A 58 2.63 -8.27 -11.61
C ILE A 58 3.79 -7.38 -11.16
N ARG A 59 3.50 -6.24 -10.54
CA ARG A 59 4.51 -5.33 -10.00
C ARG A 59 5.32 -5.96 -8.88
N GLU A 60 4.67 -6.58 -7.92
CA GLU A 60 5.32 -7.29 -6.82
C GLU A 60 6.23 -8.38 -7.34
N LYS A 61 5.73 -9.19 -8.28
CA LYS A 61 6.48 -10.24 -8.94
C LYS A 61 7.70 -9.70 -9.70
N SER A 62 7.54 -8.63 -10.46
CA SER A 62 8.65 -8.00 -11.19
C SER A 62 9.70 -7.42 -10.25
N VAL A 63 9.30 -6.74 -9.15
CA VAL A 63 10.23 -6.24 -8.14
C VAL A 63 11.09 -7.35 -7.56
N VAL A 64 10.50 -8.50 -7.26
CA VAL A 64 11.24 -9.63 -6.67
C VAL A 64 12.07 -10.34 -7.72
N HIS A 65 11.48 -10.79 -8.83
CA HIS A 65 12.17 -11.65 -9.81
C HIS A 65 13.09 -10.87 -10.75
N ASP A 66 12.75 -9.63 -11.13
CA ASP A 66 13.55 -8.84 -12.07
C ASP A 66 14.58 -7.95 -11.39
N ASN A 67 14.39 -7.60 -10.12
CA ASN A 67 15.35 -6.79 -9.38
C ASN A 67 16.05 -7.58 -8.28
N LEU A 68 15.33 -8.03 -7.24
CA LEU A 68 15.95 -8.64 -6.06
C LEU A 68 16.60 -9.99 -6.37
N ALA A 69 15.99 -10.86 -7.19
CA ALA A 69 16.59 -12.13 -7.54
C ALA A 69 17.85 -11.99 -8.43
N LYS A 70 17.95 -10.91 -9.21
CA LYS A 70 19.17 -10.59 -9.96
C LYS A 70 20.28 -10.05 -9.06
N GLU A 71 19.92 -9.28 -8.05
CA GLU A 71 20.85 -8.71 -7.08
C GLU A 71 21.37 -9.78 -6.09
N PHE A 72 20.53 -10.76 -5.76
CA PHE A 72 20.82 -11.84 -4.82
C PHE A 72 20.58 -13.22 -5.48
N PRO A 73 21.41 -13.62 -6.43
CA PRO A 73 21.20 -14.87 -7.19
C PRO A 73 21.31 -16.14 -6.34
N GLU A 74 21.89 -16.05 -5.15
CA GLU A 74 21.98 -17.14 -4.18
C GLU A 74 20.73 -17.29 -3.31
N VAL A 75 19.77 -16.35 -3.36
CA VAL A 75 18.54 -16.36 -2.56
C VAL A 75 17.39 -16.88 -3.41
N VAL A 76 16.68 -17.85 -2.86
CA VAL A 76 15.40 -18.29 -3.42
C VAL A 76 14.30 -17.43 -2.82
N PHE A 77 13.53 -16.75 -3.67
CA PHE A 77 12.37 -15.97 -3.27
C PHE A 77 11.10 -16.75 -3.62
N GLU A 78 10.23 -16.90 -2.63
CA GLU A 78 8.94 -17.58 -2.78
C GLU A 78 7.82 -16.63 -2.33
N GLU A 79 6.67 -16.69 -3.00
CA GLU A 79 5.47 -15.99 -2.54
C GLU A 79 5.09 -16.55 -1.17
N SER A 80 4.69 -15.68 -0.23
CA SER A 80 4.19 -16.15 1.05
C SER A 80 2.87 -16.90 0.85
N ASP A 81 2.58 -17.88 1.69
CA ASP A 81 1.27 -18.51 1.64
C ASP A 81 0.18 -17.57 2.16
N SER A 82 -1.08 -17.91 1.86
CA SER A 82 -2.23 -17.06 2.19
C SER A 82 -2.37 -16.74 3.68
N ASP A 83 -1.84 -17.57 4.56
CA ASP A 83 -1.93 -17.36 6.00
C ASP A 83 -0.92 -16.32 6.47
N LEU A 84 0.28 -16.30 5.89
CA LEU A 84 1.32 -15.29 6.14
C LEU A 84 1.00 -13.96 5.46
N ASP A 85 0.45 -13.98 4.23
CA ASP A 85 0.04 -12.79 3.50
C ASP A 85 -1.13 -12.07 4.22
N HIS A 86 -2.19 -12.77 4.54
CA HIS A 86 -3.37 -12.17 5.17
C HIS A 86 -3.21 -11.83 6.66
N ALA A 87 -2.43 -12.62 7.40
CA ALA A 87 -2.19 -12.38 8.82
C ALA A 87 -0.91 -11.61 9.10
N GLY A 88 0.08 -11.70 8.21
CA GLY A 88 1.45 -11.29 8.47
C GLY A 88 1.95 -10.08 7.69
N ASP A 89 1.18 -9.51 6.77
CA ASP A 89 1.65 -8.40 5.93
C ASP A 89 3.02 -8.72 5.26
N VAL A 90 3.25 -9.99 4.83
CA VAL A 90 4.49 -10.43 4.17
C VAL A 90 4.13 -11.01 2.81
N ASP A 91 4.60 -10.38 1.74
CA ASP A 91 4.27 -10.76 0.36
C ASP A 91 5.20 -11.86 -0.18
N TYR A 92 6.49 -11.80 0.17
CA TYR A 92 7.51 -12.77 -0.25
C TYR A 92 8.42 -13.17 0.90
N ILE A 93 8.96 -14.40 0.78
CA ILE A 93 9.96 -14.95 1.69
C ILE A 93 11.24 -15.17 0.90
N GLY A 94 12.37 -14.68 1.44
CA GLY A 94 13.71 -14.94 0.93
C GLY A 94 14.47 -15.94 1.81
N GLN A 95 15.02 -17.00 1.20
CA GLN A 95 15.82 -18.00 1.91
C GLN A 95 17.26 -17.51 2.09
N GLY A 96 17.65 -17.18 3.32
CA GLY A 96 19.01 -16.78 3.69
C GLY A 96 19.74 -17.88 4.50
N GLY A 97 20.33 -18.85 3.82
CA GLY A 97 20.93 -20.01 4.49
C GLY A 97 19.87 -20.98 5.02
N TYR A 98 19.90 -21.27 6.34
CA TYR A 98 18.90 -22.11 7.01
C TYR A 98 17.72 -21.32 7.57
N ARG A 99 17.72 -20.01 7.41
CA ARG A 99 16.71 -19.08 7.95
C ARG A 99 16.11 -18.25 6.84
N GLN A 100 14.99 -17.61 7.16
CA GLN A 100 14.20 -16.87 6.20
C GLN A 100 14.06 -15.42 6.63
N PHE A 101 13.93 -14.51 5.66
CA PHE A 101 13.54 -13.12 5.87
C PHE A 101 12.32 -12.81 5.00
N GLY A 102 11.53 -11.84 5.44
CA GLY A 102 10.31 -11.43 4.76
C GLY A 102 10.50 -10.18 3.92
N LEU A 103 9.68 -10.05 2.88
CA LEU A 103 9.54 -8.85 2.08
C LEU A 103 8.08 -8.42 2.06
N GLN A 104 7.84 -7.14 2.23
CA GLN A 104 6.56 -6.51 1.93
C GLN A 104 6.77 -5.47 0.84
N ILE A 105 6.04 -5.60 -0.27
CA ILE A 105 6.14 -4.70 -1.41
C ILE A 105 5.04 -3.63 -1.31
N LYS A 106 5.44 -2.37 -1.25
CA LYS A 106 4.50 -1.25 -1.16
C LYS A 106 4.62 -0.34 -2.38
N PRO A 107 3.56 -0.23 -3.20
CA PRO A 107 3.56 0.70 -4.32
C PRO A 107 3.56 2.14 -3.84
N ILE A 108 4.42 2.97 -4.44
CA ILE A 108 4.33 4.43 -4.31
C ILE A 108 3.25 4.91 -5.28
N THR A 109 2.29 5.66 -4.75
CA THR A 109 1.23 6.29 -5.52
C THR A 109 1.23 7.80 -5.30
N ALA A 110 0.43 8.55 -6.06
CA ALA A 110 0.27 10.00 -5.87
C ALA A 110 -0.17 10.39 -4.43
N HIS A 111 -0.82 9.46 -3.73
CA HIS A 111 -1.31 9.66 -2.36
C HIS A 111 -0.44 9.00 -1.28
N PHE A 112 0.59 8.25 -1.69
CA PHE A 112 1.44 7.49 -0.77
C PHE A 112 2.92 7.69 -1.12
N THR A 113 3.67 8.29 -0.20
CA THR A 113 5.10 8.54 -0.34
C THR A 113 5.89 7.81 0.75
N ILE A 114 7.17 7.53 0.47
CA ILE A 114 8.07 6.84 1.41
C ILE A 114 8.09 7.53 2.80
N GLY A 115 8.15 8.86 2.83
CA GLY A 115 8.17 9.66 4.07
C GLY A 115 6.83 9.75 4.80
N GLY A 116 5.72 9.35 4.17
CA GLY A 116 4.37 9.41 4.74
C GLY A 116 3.90 8.10 5.38
N MET A 117 4.66 7.02 5.24
CA MET A 117 4.27 5.73 5.79
C MET A 117 4.42 5.69 7.30
N LYS A 118 3.30 5.44 7.98
CA LYS A 118 3.30 5.06 9.39
C LYS A 118 2.98 3.57 9.49
N MET A 119 3.90 2.83 10.08
CA MET A 119 3.68 1.41 10.36
C MET A 119 2.59 1.27 11.42
N SER A 120 1.53 0.53 11.13
CA SER A 120 0.48 0.23 12.10
C SER A 120 1.01 -0.72 13.19
N ASP A 121 0.37 -0.73 14.36
CA ASP A 121 0.75 -1.66 15.43
C ASP A 121 0.52 -3.12 15.01
N ARG A 122 -0.50 -3.39 14.20
CA ARG A 122 -0.72 -4.71 13.58
C ARG A 122 0.50 -5.13 12.76
N MET A 123 0.98 -4.28 11.85
CA MET A 123 2.12 -4.58 10.99
C MET A 123 3.41 -4.80 11.79
N LYS A 124 3.64 -4.01 12.86
CA LYS A 124 4.79 -4.22 13.74
C LYS A 124 4.75 -5.58 14.41
N ASN A 125 3.60 -5.93 15.01
CA ASN A 125 3.41 -7.21 15.67
C ASN A 125 3.59 -8.39 14.70
N SER A 126 3.10 -8.26 13.47
CA SER A 126 3.28 -9.22 12.41
C SER A 126 4.75 -9.44 12.06
N PHE A 127 5.51 -8.36 11.87
CA PHE A 127 6.95 -8.43 11.59
C PHE A 127 7.76 -9.01 12.75
N GLU A 128 7.38 -8.68 13.99
CA GLU A 128 8.00 -9.28 15.19
C GLU A 128 7.73 -10.77 15.28
N SER A 129 6.48 -11.19 15.00
CA SER A 129 6.09 -12.61 14.96
C SER A 129 6.86 -13.37 13.89
N PHE A 130 6.95 -12.82 12.67
CA PHE A 130 7.74 -13.39 11.59
C PHE A 130 9.22 -13.55 12.01
N THR A 131 9.80 -12.52 12.59
CA THR A 131 11.21 -12.56 13.04
C THR A 131 11.44 -13.60 14.12
N ALA A 132 10.51 -13.76 15.05
CA ALA A 132 10.58 -14.77 16.10
C ALA A 132 10.51 -16.20 15.55
N GLU A 133 9.67 -16.43 14.54
CA GLU A 133 9.44 -17.75 13.94
C GLU A 133 10.54 -18.13 12.94
N PHE A 134 10.89 -17.23 11.99
CA PHE A 134 11.77 -17.52 10.87
C PHE A 134 13.22 -17.03 11.08
N GLY A 135 13.45 -16.19 12.07
CA GLY A 135 14.77 -15.71 12.50
C GLY A 135 15.30 -14.50 11.75
N GLY A 136 14.74 -14.16 10.58
CA GLY A 136 15.09 -12.98 9.82
C GLY A 136 14.08 -11.86 9.93
N LYS A 137 14.49 -10.66 9.54
CA LYS A 137 13.66 -9.45 9.55
C LYS A 137 12.71 -9.42 8.36
N VAL A 138 11.67 -8.59 8.45
CA VAL A 138 10.83 -8.21 7.32
C VAL A 138 11.25 -6.84 6.81
N PHE A 139 11.43 -6.71 5.50
CA PHE A 139 11.82 -5.46 4.83
C PHE A 139 10.66 -4.91 4.01
N ILE A 140 10.47 -3.59 4.06
CA ILE A 140 9.50 -2.91 3.23
C ILE A 140 10.21 -2.38 2.00
N VAL A 141 9.83 -2.91 0.84
CA VAL A 141 10.35 -2.50 -0.45
C VAL A 141 9.34 -1.57 -1.11
N PHE A 142 9.69 -0.31 -1.26
CA PHE A 142 8.87 0.66 -1.99
C PHE A 142 9.13 0.57 -3.48
N SER A 143 8.07 0.38 -4.25
CA SER A 143 8.15 0.30 -5.70
C SER A 143 7.33 1.38 -6.40
N GLU A 144 7.85 1.89 -7.49
CA GLU A 144 7.11 2.68 -8.45
C GLU A 144 7.24 2.02 -9.81
N ARG A 145 6.11 1.58 -10.37
CA ARG A 145 6.09 0.63 -11.48
C ARG A 145 6.87 -0.64 -11.11
N GLU A 146 7.96 -0.95 -11.78
CA GLU A 146 8.80 -2.13 -11.57
C GLU A 146 10.14 -1.84 -10.88
N GLU A 147 10.37 -0.57 -10.49
CA GLU A 147 11.62 -0.11 -9.90
C GLU A 147 11.55 -0.01 -8.37
N ILE A 148 12.62 -0.42 -7.69
CA ILE A 148 12.80 -0.19 -6.25
C ILE A 148 13.21 1.26 -6.03
N LYS A 149 12.48 1.98 -5.16
CA LYS A 149 12.71 3.40 -4.88
C LYS A 149 13.52 3.66 -3.60
N ASN A 150 13.37 2.83 -2.58
CA ASN A 150 14.22 2.88 -1.40
C ASN A 150 15.45 1.97 -1.58
N LYS A 151 16.40 2.42 -2.38
CA LYS A 151 17.57 1.61 -2.76
C LYS A 151 18.41 1.15 -1.56
N GLU A 152 18.39 1.87 -0.47
CA GLU A 152 19.02 1.51 0.81
C GLU A 152 18.54 0.17 1.37
N VAL A 153 17.31 -0.23 1.06
CA VAL A 153 16.77 -1.53 1.49
C VAL A 153 17.56 -2.72 0.92
N VAL A 154 18.13 -2.56 -0.27
CA VAL A 154 18.96 -3.60 -0.90
C VAL A 154 20.21 -3.88 -0.06
N ASP A 155 20.85 -2.82 0.45
CA ASP A 155 22.02 -2.97 1.35
C ASP A 155 21.62 -3.55 2.71
N GLU A 156 20.43 -3.22 3.21
CA GLU A 156 19.90 -3.79 4.46
C GLU A 156 19.62 -5.29 4.30
N ILE A 157 19.00 -5.69 3.18
CA ILE A 157 18.74 -7.10 2.84
C ILE A 157 20.09 -7.86 2.73
N ARG A 158 21.09 -7.28 2.06
CA ARG A 158 22.43 -7.88 1.95
C ARG A 158 23.05 -8.17 3.32
N LYS A 159 23.01 -7.20 4.21
CA LYS A 159 23.52 -7.36 5.59
C LYS A 159 22.75 -8.45 6.35
N GLU A 160 21.44 -8.52 6.14
CA GLU A 160 20.62 -9.55 6.78
C GLU A 160 20.93 -10.95 6.25
N ILE A 161 21.10 -11.10 4.93
CA ILE A 161 21.51 -12.37 4.33
C ILE A 161 22.84 -12.84 4.93
N GLU A 162 23.85 -11.96 5.04
CA GLU A 162 25.12 -12.31 5.64
C GLU A 162 24.98 -12.67 7.14
N ARG A 163 24.13 -11.96 7.88
CA ARG A 163 23.82 -12.31 9.27
C ARG A 163 23.19 -13.71 9.39
N LEU A 164 22.24 -14.02 8.52
CA LEU A 164 21.52 -15.29 8.54
C LEU A 164 22.42 -16.48 8.15
N LYS A 165 23.41 -16.27 7.28
CA LYS A 165 24.41 -17.30 6.92
C LYS A 165 25.33 -17.67 8.10
N THR A 166 25.50 -16.79 9.06
CA THR A 166 26.42 -16.98 10.21
C THR A 166 25.75 -17.51 11.47
N MET A 167 24.42 -17.63 11.46
CA MET A 167 23.61 -18.15 12.58
C MET A 167 23.25 -19.62 12.38
#